data_75da20d6a4236ac0a542c5b76bf1b8e2
#
_entry.id   75da20d6a4236ac0a542c5b76bf1b8e2
#
_cell.length_a   1.000
_cell.length_b   1.000
_cell.length_c   1.000
_cell.angle_alpha   90.00
_cell.angle_beta   90.00
_cell.angle_gamma   90.00
#
_symmetry.space_group_name_H-M   'P 1'
#
loop_
_entity.id
_entity.type
_entity.pdbx_description
1 polymer ?
#
loop_
_entity_poly.entity_id
_entity_poly.type
_entity_poly.pdbx_seq_one_letter_code
_entity_poly.pdbx_strand_id
1 'polypeptide(L)'
;MNHNDKQDELAHKRAAFQLPKGKVYLDGNSLGPLPVAARERAREVVEGQWGDDLISSWNTHDWIHLPATVGDKIGALTGAAPGQVVCCDSISVNLFKVLSAALKMRPGRHVIATTRDNFPTDIYMVEGLIEQLSDAYELRFIDEQDIAGGLSEDIAVVMLTQVNFRTGFKHNMQQVTQQVHDCGGLMLWDLAHSAGAFTVELDACKADFAVGCTYKYLNGGPGAPAFIYVARAHQQYYRQPLSGWMGHASPFAFLPGYEPDEGIRQNLSGTPGIIGMSVLDAALSVFDDVSMKQIETKSRALMRYFLQCLETAGLSDVLTLVSPHEDCRGSQLAFRHPHSYAICQAWIDEGIIADFRAPDILRVGFAPLYLRFTDLDDAVRSLAAIVNEKRYERPEFNQKNMVT
;
A
#
# COMPACT_ATOMS: atom_id res chain seq x y z
N MET A 1 24.98 -20.45 -7.32
CA MET A 1 24.63 -19.12 -6.77
C MET A 1 24.53 -18.18 -7.96
N ASN A 2 23.39 -17.54 -8.15
CA ASN A 2 23.13 -16.64 -9.29
C ASN A 2 24.15 -15.50 -9.28
N HIS A 3 24.65 -15.10 -10.47
CA HIS A 3 25.64 -14.01 -10.57
C HIS A 3 25.09 -12.69 -10.04
N ASN A 4 23.81 -12.39 -10.29
CA ASN A 4 23.15 -11.19 -9.83
C ASN A 4 23.02 -11.14 -8.29
N ASP A 5 22.85 -12.28 -7.62
CA ASP A 5 22.80 -12.33 -6.14
C ASP A 5 24.15 -11.93 -5.51
N LYS A 6 25.28 -12.12 -6.19
CA LYS A 6 26.59 -11.70 -5.70
C LYS A 6 26.82 -10.18 -5.80
N GLN A 7 26.08 -9.52 -6.68
CA GLN A 7 26.17 -8.09 -6.94
C GLN A 7 25.03 -7.31 -6.24
N ASP A 8 24.13 -8.01 -5.54
CA ASP A 8 22.98 -7.43 -4.89
C ASP A 8 23.37 -6.71 -3.59
N GLU A 9 23.38 -5.38 -3.63
CA GLU A 9 23.69 -4.53 -2.48
C GLU A 9 22.71 -4.73 -1.31
N LEU A 10 21.48 -5.16 -1.59
CA LEU A 10 20.41 -5.38 -0.60
C LEU A 10 20.32 -6.85 -0.12
N ALA A 11 21.23 -7.73 -0.55
CA ALA A 11 21.19 -9.17 -0.21
C ALA A 11 21.18 -9.40 1.32
N HIS A 12 21.88 -8.57 2.08
CA HIS A 12 21.98 -8.65 3.55
C HIS A 12 20.62 -8.41 4.25
N LYS A 13 19.70 -7.65 3.65
CA LYS A 13 18.37 -7.32 4.23
C LYS A 13 17.47 -8.55 4.38
N ARG A 14 17.67 -9.58 3.58
CA ARG A 14 16.90 -10.84 3.70
C ARG A 14 16.97 -11.44 5.11
N ALA A 15 18.10 -11.30 5.80
CA ALA A 15 18.28 -11.81 7.16
C ALA A 15 17.37 -11.13 8.20
N ALA A 16 16.84 -9.94 7.88
CA ALA A 16 15.88 -9.22 8.72
C ALA A 16 14.47 -9.84 8.70
N PHE A 17 14.21 -10.82 7.84
CA PHE A 17 12.89 -11.46 7.68
C PHE A 17 12.91 -12.91 8.11
N GLN A 18 11.81 -13.34 8.73
CA GLN A 18 11.54 -14.74 9.02
C GLN A 18 10.77 -15.36 7.83
N LEU A 19 11.51 -15.95 6.89
CA LEU A 19 10.91 -16.60 5.74
C LEU A 19 10.78 -18.13 5.99
N PRO A 20 9.66 -18.76 5.62
CA PRO A 20 9.50 -20.21 5.73
C PRO A 20 10.51 -20.95 4.84
N LYS A 21 11.14 -22.01 5.36
CA LYS A 21 12.07 -22.85 4.61
C LYS A 21 11.35 -23.50 3.42
N GLY A 22 12.02 -23.53 2.28
CA GLY A 22 11.49 -24.19 1.06
C GLY A 22 10.35 -23.43 0.39
N LYS A 23 10.09 -22.18 0.80
CA LYS A 23 9.10 -21.32 0.16
C LYS A 23 9.76 -20.12 -0.53
N VAL A 24 9.25 -19.79 -1.71
CA VAL A 24 9.53 -18.52 -2.40
C VAL A 24 8.28 -17.66 -2.30
N TYR A 25 8.40 -16.46 -1.72
CA TYR A 25 7.26 -15.60 -1.44
C TYR A 25 7.20 -14.43 -2.41
N LEU A 26 6.29 -14.50 -3.37
CA LEU A 26 6.07 -13.51 -4.44
C LEU A 26 4.74 -12.75 -4.28
N ASP A 27 4.23 -12.69 -3.04
CA ASP A 27 2.96 -12.02 -2.72
C ASP A 27 3.11 -10.93 -1.63
N GLY A 28 4.29 -10.32 -1.53
CA GLY A 28 4.53 -9.20 -0.62
C GLY A 28 3.72 -7.93 -0.94
N ASN A 29 3.12 -7.88 -2.12
CA ASN A 29 2.16 -6.87 -2.55
C ASN A 29 0.74 -7.10 -2.00
N SER A 30 0.46 -8.24 -1.37
CA SER A 30 -0.79 -8.54 -0.66
C SER A 30 -0.58 -8.53 0.85
N LEU A 31 0.50 -9.17 1.34
CA LEU A 31 0.92 -9.15 2.74
C LEU A 31 2.45 -9.23 2.81
N GLY A 32 3.10 -8.30 3.50
CA GLY A 32 4.54 -8.36 3.74
C GLY A 32 4.91 -9.52 4.68
N PRO A 33 6.08 -10.18 4.46
CA PRO A 33 6.54 -11.24 5.34
C PRO A 33 6.98 -10.66 6.70
N LEU A 34 7.02 -11.53 7.72
CA LEU A 34 7.33 -11.16 9.09
C LEU A 34 8.78 -10.67 9.27
N PRO A 35 9.03 -9.39 9.63
CA PRO A 35 10.34 -8.96 10.09
C PRO A 35 10.67 -9.55 11.46
N VAL A 36 11.95 -9.91 11.70
CA VAL A 36 12.41 -10.45 12.99
C VAL A 36 12.17 -9.44 14.11
N ALA A 37 12.49 -8.17 13.88
CA ALA A 37 12.26 -7.10 14.86
C ALA A 37 10.78 -6.94 15.23
N ALA A 38 9.88 -7.08 14.28
CA ALA A 38 8.43 -7.02 14.53
C ALA A 38 7.94 -8.14 15.45
N ARG A 39 8.45 -9.37 15.27
CA ARG A 39 8.16 -10.50 16.16
C ARG A 39 8.60 -10.25 17.59
N GLU A 40 9.81 -9.74 17.75
CA GLU A 40 10.40 -9.44 19.05
C GLU A 40 9.65 -8.31 19.76
N ARG A 41 9.31 -7.27 19.00
CA ARG A 41 8.54 -6.14 19.51
C ARG A 41 7.12 -6.55 19.94
N ALA A 42 6.47 -7.45 19.21
CA ALA A 42 5.16 -7.97 19.60
C ALA A 42 5.19 -8.63 21.01
N ARG A 43 6.23 -9.40 21.31
CA ARG A 43 6.43 -10.00 22.64
C ARG A 43 6.66 -8.95 23.71
N GLU A 44 7.60 -8.04 23.46
CA GLU A 44 7.94 -6.96 24.39
C GLU A 44 6.72 -6.12 24.77
N VAL A 45 5.90 -5.74 23.78
CA VAL A 45 4.71 -4.93 24.04
C VAL A 45 3.67 -5.70 24.84
N VAL A 46 3.45 -6.98 24.53
CA VAL A 46 2.41 -7.78 25.20
C VAL A 46 2.87 -8.22 26.60
N GLU A 47 4.08 -8.74 26.74
CA GLU A 47 4.57 -9.31 27.99
C GLU A 47 5.06 -8.21 28.95
N GLY A 48 5.87 -7.28 28.49
CA GLY A 48 6.46 -6.21 29.31
C GLY A 48 5.55 -4.99 29.40
N GLN A 49 5.40 -4.24 28.30
CA GLN A 49 4.75 -2.94 28.35
C GLN A 49 3.31 -3.04 28.83
N TRP A 50 2.51 -3.94 28.25
CA TRP A 50 1.15 -4.16 28.70
C TRP A 50 1.08 -5.05 29.94
N GLY A 51 1.81 -6.17 29.96
CA GLY A 51 1.73 -7.16 31.04
C GLY A 51 2.25 -6.65 32.37
N ASP A 52 3.42 -6.02 32.39
CA ASP A 52 4.08 -5.57 33.61
C ASP A 52 3.77 -4.10 33.94
N ASP A 53 3.87 -3.18 32.93
CA ASP A 53 3.78 -1.74 33.18
C ASP A 53 2.35 -1.18 33.09
N LEU A 54 1.40 -1.93 32.53
CA LEU A 54 -0.03 -1.59 32.52
C LEU A 54 -0.29 -0.16 31.96
N ILE A 55 -1.08 0.63 32.68
CA ILE A 55 -1.49 1.99 32.27
C ILE A 55 -0.30 2.97 32.23
N SER A 56 0.76 2.74 32.98
CA SER A 56 1.93 3.61 33.00
C SER A 56 2.67 3.62 31.66
N SER A 57 2.46 2.60 30.83
CA SER A 57 3.07 2.47 29.50
C SER A 57 2.75 3.63 28.57
N TRP A 58 1.65 4.34 28.77
CA TRP A 58 1.34 5.54 28.00
C TRP A 58 2.44 6.60 28.11
N ASN A 59 3.05 6.72 29.29
CA ASN A 59 4.15 7.65 29.55
C ASN A 59 5.52 6.97 29.44
N THR A 60 5.67 5.78 30.03
CA THR A 60 6.97 5.10 30.13
C THR A 60 7.48 4.64 28.76
N HIS A 61 6.58 4.24 27.87
CA HIS A 61 6.88 3.74 26.52
C HIS A 61 6.37 4.68 25.40
N ASP A 62 5.98 5.89 25.78
CA ASP A 62 5.59 6.96 24.85
C ASP A 62 4.49 6.57 23.84
N TRP A 63 3.52 5.75 24.27
CA TRP A 63 2.43 5.31 23.41
C TRP A 63 1.59 6.47 22.84
N ILE A 64 1.56 7.60 23.56
CA ILE A 64 0.80 8.78 23.15
C ILE A 64 1.31 9.41 21.86
N HIS A 65 2.60 9.34 21.59
CA HIS A 65 3.22 9.91 20.40
C HIS A 65 3.45 8.88 19.29
N LEU A 66 3.24 7.59 19.57
CA LEU A 66 3.51 6.51 18.62
C LEU A 66 2.83 6.70 17.25
N PRO A 67 1.58 7.16 17.14
CA PRO A 67 0.94 7.42 15.83
C PRO A 67 1.69 8.45 14.98
N ALA A 68 2.21 9.50 15.58
CA ALA A 68 2.97 10.54 14.88
C ALA A 68 4.40 10.06 14.57
N THR A 69 5.07 9.39 15.52
CA THR A 69 6.41 8.83 15.32
C THR A 69 6.46 7.83 14.17
N VAL A 70 5.50 6.90 14.12
CA VAL A 70 5.36 5.95 13.00
C VAL A 70 4.97 6.67 11.72
N GLY A 71 4.11 7.68 11.82
CA GLY A 71 3.74 8.55 10.70
C GLY A 71 4.94 9.22 10.06
N ASP A 72 5.83 9.82 10.86
CA ASP A 72 7.05 10.48 10.37
C ASP A 72 8.03 9.50 9.69
N LYS A 73 8.17 8.26 10.21
CA LYS A 73 8.94 7.20 9.54
C LYS A 73 8.37 6.85 8.17
N ILE A 74 7.04 6.71 8.07
CA ILE A 74 6.36 6.46 6.78
C ILE A 74 6.51 7.69 5.88
N GLY A 75 6.39 8.90 6.42
CA GLY A 75 6.63 10.16 5.71
C GLY A 75 8.00 10.19 5.04
N ALA A 76 9.04 9.83 5.76
CA ALA A 76 10.40 9.75 5.21
C ALA A 76 10.52 8.77 4.03
N LEU A 77 9.76 7.66 4.03
CA LEU A 77 9.73 6.69 2.92
C LEU A 77 8.87 7.14 1.73
N THR A 78 7.99 8.12 1.94
CA THR A 78 7.04 8.59 0.91
C THR A 78 7.27 10.05 0.48
N GLY A 79 8.42 10.63 0.86
CA GLY A 79 8.82 11.97 0.45
C GLY A 79 7.97 13.07 1.08
N ALA A 80 7.51 12.88 2.32
CA ALA A 80 6.79 13.85 3.12
C ALA A 80 7.65 14.36 4.27
N ALA A 81 7.61 15.66 4.54
CA ALA A 81 8.28 16.25 5.70
C ALA A 81 7.62 15.82 7.03
N PRO A 82 8.37 15.85 8.16
CA PRO A 82 7.82 15.51 9.47
C PRO A 82 6.56 16.31 9.81
N GLY A 83 5.61 15.65 10.49
CA GLY A 83 4.33 16.25 10.88
C GLY A 83 3.30 16.36 9.77
N GLN A 84 3.49 15.66 8.65
CA GLN A 84 2.49 15.59 7.58
C GLN A 84 1.83 14.20 7.45
N VAL A 85 2.36 13.20 8.15
CA VAL A 85 1.82 11.84 8.15
C VAL A 85 1.46 11.41 9.56
N VAL A 86 0.33 10.73 9.72
CA VAL A 86 -0.05 10.06 10.97
C VAL A 86 -0.53 8.66 10.68
N CYS A 87 -0.13 7.71 11.53
CA CYS A 87 -0.55 6.33 11.44
C CYS A 87 -1.84 6.12 12.23
N CYS A 88 -2.92 5.72 11.56
CA CYS A 88 -4.23 5.50 12.20
C CYS A 88 -5.15 4.63 11.34
N ASP A 89 -6.12 4.02 11.97
CA ASP A 89 -7.27 3.33 11.39
C ASP A 89 -6.96 2.35 10.24
N SER A 90 -7.84 2.22 9.29
CA SER A 90 -7.69 1.51 8.02
C SER A 90 -7.77 2.47 6.84
N ILE A 91 -7.34 2.05 5.63
CA ILE A 91 -7.51 2.87 4.42
C ILE A 91 -8.97 3.32 4.26
N SER A 92 -9.94 2.42 4.44
CA SER A 92 -11.36 2.74 4.28
C SER A 92 -11.80 3.89 5.19
N VAL A 93 -11.46 3.83 6.50
CA VAL A 93 -11.80 4.90 7.45
C VAL A 93 -11.04 6.19 7.10
N ASN A 94 -9.79 6.07 6.71
CA ASN A 94 -8.95 7.20 6.32
C ASN A 94 -9.47 7.89 5.05
N LEU A 95 -9.94 7.13 4.05
CA LEU A 95 -10.61 7.67 2.87
C LEU A 95 -11.85 8.46 3.24
N PHE A 96 -12.71 7.93 4.12
CA PHE A 96 -13.88 8.64 4.60
C PHE A 96 -13.52 9.99 5.24
N LYS A 97 -12.48 10.01 6.09
CA LYS A 97 -11.99 11.24 6.73
C LYS A 97 -11.52 12.26 5.72
N VAL A 98 -10.64 11.83 4.81
CA VAL A 98 -9.99 12.73 3.85
C VAL A 98 -10.98 13.23 2.81
N LEU A 99 -11.82 12.36 2.24
CA LEU A 99 -12.84 12.76 1.25
C LEU A 99 -13.84 13.74 1.84
N SER A 100 -14.33 13.49 3.06
CA SER A 100 -15.24 14.40 3.76
C SER A 100 -14.62 15.78 4.00
N ALA A 101 -13.33 15.83 4.34
CA ALA A 101 -12.61 17.08 4.51
C ALA A 101 -12.37 17.80 3.18
N ALA A 102 -11.94 17.06 2.14
CA ALA A 102 -11.69 17.60 0.80
C ALA A 102 -12.92 18.27 0.20
N LEU A 103 -14.10 17.66 0.33
CA LEU A 103 -15.37 18.24 -0.10
C LEU A 103 -15.68 19.56 0.60
N LYS A 104 -15.44 19.65 1.91
CA LYS A 104 -15.62 20.90 2.69
C LYS A 104 -14.62 21.98 2.27
N MET A 105 -13.44 21.61 1.81
CA MET A 105 -12.41 22.56 1.34
C MET A 105 -12.68 23.08 -0.07
N ARG A 106 -13.61 22.49 -0.81
CA ARG A 106 -14.02 22.91 -2.16
C ARG A 106 -15.53 23.20 -2.22
N PRO A 107 -16.03 24.20 -1.47
CA PRO A 107 -17.44 24.53 -1.48
C PRO A 107 -17.90 24.92 -2.89
N GLY A 108 -19.06 24.41 -3.31
CA GLY A 108 -19.62 24.63 -4.63
C GLY A 108 -19.13 23.63 -5.70
N ARG A 109 -18.22 22.70 -5.37
CA ARG A 109 -17.83 21.57 -6.23
C ARG A 109 -18.39 20.28 -5.64
N HIS A 110 -18.98 19.45 -6.48
CA HIS A 110 -19.77 18.31 -6.01
C HIS A 110 -19.33 16.95 -6.58
N VAL A 111 -18.30 16.94 -7.41
CA VAL A 111 -17.84 15.72 -8.08
C VAL A 111 -16.62 15.14 -7.36
N ILE A 112 -16.70 13.85 -7.04
CA ILE A 112 -15.55 13.02 -6.68
C ILE A 112 -15.23 12.19 -7.93
N ALA A 113 -14.03 12.36 -8.49
CA ALA A 113 -13.63 11.62 -9.68
C ALA A 113 -12.65 10.49 -9.34
N THR A 114 -12.80 9.34 -10.01
CA THR A 114 -11.88 8.20 -9.90
C THR A 114 -11.92 7.37 -11.20
N THR A 115 -11.10 6.32 -11.31
CA THR A 115 -11.15 5.39 -12.44
C THR A 115 -12.02 4.17 -12.11
N ARG A 116 -12.63 3.54 -13.15
CA ARG A 116 -13.46 2.33 -12.94
C ARG A 116 -12.66 1.14 -12.44
N ASP A 117 -11.36 1.10 -12.75
CA ASP A 117 -10.45 0.02 -12.34
C ASP A 117 -9.66 0.34 -11.07
N ASN A 118 -10.08 1.39 -10.34
CA ASN A 118 -9.56 1.66 -9.00
C ASN A 118 -9.91 0.52 -8.05
N PHE A 119 -9.25 0.44 -6.90
CA PHE A 119 -9.54 -0.61 -5.93
C PHE A 119 -11.00 -0.52 -5.47
N PRO A 120 -11.76 -1.63 -5.50
CA PRO A 120 -13.21 -1.57 -5.28
C PRO A 120 -13.62 -0.91 -3.97
N THR A 121 -12.88 -1.14 -2.88
CA THR A 121 -13.18 -0.52 -1.58
C THR A 121 -13.11 0.99 -1.60
N ASP A 122 -12.22 1.58 -2.38
CA ASP A 122 -12.10 3.03 -2.52
C ASP A 122 -13.36 3.61 -3.16
N ILE A 123 -13.87 2.93 -4.19
CA ILE A 123 -15.13 3.28 -4.86
C ILE A 123 -16.30 3.15 -3.88
N TYR A 124 -16.39 2.04 -3.12
CA TYR A 124 -17.45 1.83 -2.13
C TYR A 124 -17.47 2.92 -1.04
N MET A 125 -16.28 3.39 -0.62
CA MET A 125 -16.19 4.48 0.36
C MET A 125 -16.72 5.81 -0.20
N VAL A 126 -16.49 6.09 -1.49
CA VAL A 126 -17.08 7.26 -2.15
C VAL A 126 -18.59 7.14 -2.25
N GLU A 127 -19.10 5.99 -2.71
CA GLU A 127 -20.54 5.72 -2.83
C GLU A 127 -21.23 5.88 -1.48
N GLY A 128 -20.71 5.24 -0.40
CA GLY A 128 -21.27 5.36 0.94
C GLY A 128 -21.21 6.77 1.51
N LEU A 129 -20.16 7.55 1.19
CA LEU A 129 -20.07 8.95 1.60
C LEU A 129 -21.12 9.82 0.88
N ILE A 130 -21.29 9.64 -0.41
CA ILE A 130 -22.27 10.39 -1.21
C ILE A 130 -23.69 10.11 -0.71
N GLU A 131 -24.03 8.85 -0.43
CA GLU A 131 -25.34 8.46 0.11
C GLU A 131 -25.67 9.20 1.43
N GLN A 132 -24.66 9.48 2.26
CA GLN A 132 -24.84 10.20 3.52
C GLN A 132 -24.97 11.73 3.34
N LEU A 133 -24.37 12.29 2.29
CA LEU A 133 -24.29 13.76 2.15
C LEU A 133 -25.56 14.34 1.51
N SER A 134 -25.80 14.10 0.27
CA SER A 134 -27.00 14.49 -0.49
C SER A 134 -26.87 14.09 -1.95
N ASP A 135 -28.01 14.11 -2.67
CA ASP A 135 -28.09 13.87 -4.11
C ASP A 135 -27.34 14.91 -4.97
N ALA A 136 -26.80 15.97 -4.36
CA ALA A 136 -26.01 16.97 -5.06
C ALA A 136 -24.59 16.49 -5.39
N TYR A 137 -24.08 15.48 -4.67
CA TYR A 137 -22.74 14.94 -4.90
C TYR A 137 -22.81 13.76 -5.88
N GLU A 138 -21.81 13.62 -6.72
CA GLU A 138 -21.71 12.51 -7.68
C GLU A 138 -20.33 11.86 -7.68
N LEU A 139 -20.30 10.56 -7.97
CA LEU A 139 -19.12 9.82 -8.34
C LEU A 139 -19.00 9.81 -9.85
N ARG A 140 -17.89 10.38 -10.37
CA ARG A 140 -17.59 10.37 -11.79
C ARG A 140 -16.41 9.45 -12.11
N PHE A 141 -16.61 8.55 -13.06
CA PHE A 141 -15.54 7.72 -13.57
C PHE A 141 -14.84 8.40 -14.75
N ILE A 142 -13.51 8.51 -14.66
CA ILE A 142 -12.64 9.05 -15.70
C ILE A 142 -11.79 7.92 -16.29
N ASP A 143 -11.27 8.12 -17.50
CA ASP A 143 -10.43 7.13 -18.17
C ASP A 143 -9.02 7.11 -17.57
N GLU A 144 -8.54 5.92 -17.16
CA GLU A 144 -7.17 5.74 -16.64
C GLU A 144 -6.09 6.16 -17.65
N GLN A 145 -6.38 6.03 -18.96
CA GLN A 145 -5.44 6.39 -20.02
C GLN A 145 -5.49 7.89 -20.41
N ASP A 146 -6.57 8.59 -20.04
CA ASP A 146 -6.77 10.02 -20.31
C ASP A 146 -7.40 10.72 -19.11
N ILE A 147 -6.63 10.84 -18.04
CA ILE A 147 -7.08 11.56 -16.83
C ILE A 147 -7.45 13.00 -17.18
N ALA A 148 -6.61 13.70 -17.98
CA ALA A 148 -6.82 15.10 -18.32
C ALA A 148 -8.14 15.36 -19.05
N GLY A 149 -8.53 14.49 -19.98
CA GLY A 149 -9.78 14.59 -20.73
C GLY A 149 -11.03 14.40 -19.88
N GLY A 150 -10.91 13.79 -18.69
CA GLY A 150 -12.00 13.59 -17.74
C GLY A 150 -12.14 14.71 -16.69
N LEU A 151 -11.22 15.68 -16.64
CA LEU A 151 -11.21 16.75 -15.63
C LEU A 151 -12.12 17.92 -16.02
N SER A 152 -12.75 18.54 -15.02
CA SER A 152 -13.64 19.70 -15.16
C SER A 152 -13.70 20.52 -13.87
N GLU A 153 -14.17 21.76 -13.97
CA GLU A 153 -14.19 22.71 -12.84
C GLU A 153 -15.16 22.35 -11.71
N ASP A 154 -16.07 21.41 -11.90
CA ASP A 154 -17.01 20.92 -10.87
C ASP A 154 -16.42 19.80 -9.98
N ILE A 155 -15.23 19.30 -10.33
CA ILE A 155 -14.53 18.28 -9.54
C ILE A 155 -13.97 18.91 -8.26
N ALA A 156 -14.40 18.38 -7.11
CA ALA A 156 -13.86 18.75 -5.80
C ALA A 156 -12.56 17.99 -5.49
N VAL A 157 -12.55 16.68 -5.78
CA VAL A 157 -11.39 15.81 -5.50
C VAL A 157 -11.30 14.70 -6.53
N VAL A 158 -10.08 14.42 -6.96
CA VAL A 158 -9.74 13.21 -7.72
C VAL A 158 -9.06 12.23 -6.76
N MET A 159 -9.55 11.00 -6.71
CA MET A 159 -9.00 9.93 -5.89
C MET A 159 -8.50 8.80 -6.78
N LEU A 160 -7.23 8.51 -6.74
CA LEU A 160 -6.59 7.45 -7.55
C LEU A 160 -5.65 6.61 -6.71
N THR A 161 -5.67 5.30 -6.94
CA THR A 161 -4.55 4.45 -6.51
C THR A 161 -3.36 4.70 -7.44
N GLN A 162 -2.22 5.07 -6.88
CA GLN A 162 -1.02 5.38 -7.70
C GLN A 162 -0.57 4.19 -8.54
N VAL A 163 -0.71 2.98 -8.00
CA VAL A 163 -0.43 1.73 -8.73
C VAL A 163 -1.68 0.87 -8.77
N ASN A 164 -2.18 0.61 -9.96
CA ASN A 164 -3.33 -0.27 -10.17
C ASN A 164 -3.04 -1.67 -9.62
N PHE A 165 -3.91 -2.13 -8.73
CA PHE A 165 -3.72 -3.40 -7.99
C PHE A 165 -3.74 -4.64 -8.89
N ARG A 166 -4.40 -4.58 -10.05
CA ARG A 166 -4.56 -5.68 -11.00
C ARG A 166 -3.46 -5.72 -12.03
N THR A 167 -3.20 -4.60 -12.70
CA THR A 167 -2.26 -4.51 -13.83
C THR A 167 -0.85 -4.11 -13.43
N GLY A 168 -0.70 -3.43 -12.28
CA GLY A 168 0.54 -2.78 -11.89
C GLY A 168 0.82 -1.46 -12.61
N PHE A 169 -0.14 -0.92 -13.40
CA PHE A 169 0.02 0.40 -14.01
C PHE A 169 0.26 1.47 -12.95
N LYS A 170 1.28 2.28 -13.15
CA LYS A 170 1.70 3.35 -12.24
C LYS A 170 1.48 4.72 -12.88
N HIS A 171 0.62 5.52 -12.27
CA HIS A 171 0.43 6.92 -12.65
C HIS A 171 1.68 7.76 -12.40
N ASN A 172 1.92 8.74 -13.27
CA ASN A 172 2.87 9.82 -13.01
C ASN A 172 2.25 10.79 -12.00
N MET A 173 2.64 10.66 -10.72
CA MET A 173 2.07 11.42 -9.62
C MET A 173 2.17 12.94 -9.84
N GLN A 174 3.33 13.44 -10.26
CA GLN A 174 3.55 14.87 -10.48
C GLN A 174 2.64 15.41 -11.59
N GLN A 175 2.59 14.71 -12.72
CA GLN A 175 1.79 15.15 -13.87
C GLN A 175 0.29 15.15 -13.54
N VAL A 176 -0.21 14.05 -12.96
CA VAL A 176 -1.65 13.93 -12.64
C VAL A 176 -2.05 14.93 -11.54
N THR A 177 -1.23 15.10 -10.50
CA THR A 177 -1.50 16.10 -9.45
C THR A 177 -1.59 17.50 -10.05
N GLN A 178 -0.67 17.87 -10.96
CA GLN A 178 -0.72 19.17 -11.62
C GLN A 178 -1.99 19.35 -12.47
N GLN A 179 -2.37 18.35 -13.25
CA GLN A 179 -3.60 18.39 -14.06
C GLN A 179 -4.84 18.59 -13.19
N VAL A 180 -4.92 17.92 -12.03
CA VAL A 180 -6.02 18.10 -11.08
C VAL A 180 -6.02 19.49 -10.47
N HIS A 181 -4.86 20.05 -10.15
CA HIS A 181 -4.75 21.43 -9.67
C HIS A 181 -5.14 22.46 -10.73
N ASP A 182 -4.80 22.22 -11.99
CA ASP A 182 -5.14 23.12 -13.11
C ASP A 182 -6.66 23.26 -13.29
N CYS A 183 -7.45 22.23 -12.99
CA CYS A 183 -8.91 22.33 -12.94
C CYS A 183 -9.45 22.85 -11.59
N GLY A 184 -8.57 23.09 -10.61
CA GLY A 184 -8.90 23.57 -9.25
C GLY A 184 -9.41 22.50 -8.29
N GLY A 185 -9.32 21.23 -8.65
CA GLY A 185 -9.61 20.08 -7.78
C GLY A 185 -8.51 19.85 -6.73
N LEU A 186 -8.76 18.92 -5.81
CA LEU A 186 -7.78 18.37 -4.87
C LEU A 186 -7.40 16.96 -5.29
N MET A 187 -6.13 16.57 -5.04
CA MET A 187 -5.64 15.24 -5.37
C MET A 187 -5.49 14.38 -4.11
N LEU A 188 -6.13 13.22 -4.10
CA LEU A 188 -5.99 12.17 -3.07
C LEU A 188 -5.38 10.91 -3.69
N TRP A 189 -4.19 10.53 -3.21
CA TRP A 189 -3.51 9.32 -3.63
C TRP A 189 -3.73 8.16 -2.66
N ASP A 190 -4.11 6.98 -3.17
CA ASP A 190 -3.92 5.72 -2.44
C ASP A 190 -2.56 5.12 -2.78
N LEU A 191 -1.73 4.93 -1.76
CA LEU A 191 -0.36 4.43 -1.85
C LEU A 191 -0.23 2.96 -1.42
N ALA A 192 -1.33 2.20 -1.38
CA ALA A 192 -1.33 0.82 -0.91
C ALA A 192 -0.34 -0.10 -1.64
N HIS A 193 -0.04 0.17 -2.90
CA HIS A 193 0.95 -0.57 -3.71
C HIS A 193 2.21 0.24 -4.01
N SER A 194 2.38 1.39 -3.37
CA SER A 194 3.48 2.34 -3.62
C SER A 194 4.42 2.48 -2.44
N ALA A 195 3.87 2.71 -1.24
CA ALA A 195 4.64 2.94 -0.03
C ALA A 195 5.52 1.71 0.30
N GLY A 196 6.84 1.91 0.36
CA GLY A 196 7.81 0.85 0.58
C GLY A 196 8.20 0.02 -0.65
N ALA A 197 7.56 0.25 -1.82
CA ALA A 197 7.81 -0.50 -3.05
C ALA A 197 8.77 0.20 -4.01
N PHE A 198 8.68 1.53 -4.11
CA PHE A 198 9.51 2.38 -4.96
C PHE A 198 9.48 3.83 -4.45
N THR A 199 10.24 4.70 -5.10
CA THR A 199 10.34 6.12 -4.73
C THR A 199 9.00 6.83 -4.92
N VAL A 200 8.49 7.41 -3.84
CA VAL A 200 7.32 8.30 -3.80
C VAL A 200 7.77 9.65 -3.26
N GLU A 201 7.30 10.74 -3.85
CA GLU A 201 7.74 12.10 -3.54
C GLU A 201 6.52 13.02 -3.34
N LEU A 202 5.77 12.80 -2.22
CA LEU A 202 4.51 13.50 -1.96
C LEU A 202 4.65 15.03 -1.97
N ASP A 203 5.63 15.56 -1.24
CA ASP A 203 5.84 17.02 -1.15
C ASP A 203 6.33 17.61 -2.47
N ALA A 204 7.27 16.94 -3.14
CA ALA A 204 7.80 17.40 -4.44
C ALA A 204 6.74 17.38 -5.54
N CYS A 205 5.84 16.39 -5.51
CA CYS A 205 4.71 16.30 -6.43
C CYS A 205 3.52 17.19 -6.03
N LYS A 206 3.61 17.89 -4.89
CA LYS A 206 2.55 18.74 -4.34
C LYS A 206 1.22 18.00 -4.13
N ALA A 207 1.28 16.71 -3.74
CA ALA A 207 0.07 15.98 -3.40
C ALA A 207 -0.69 16.68 -2.27
N ASP A 208 -2.02 16.75 -2.35
CA ASP A 208 -2.83 17.36 -1.30
C ASP A 208 -3.03 16.40 -0.15
N PHE A 209 -3.38 15.16 -0.49
CA PHE A 209 -3.64 14.08 0.45
C PHE A 209 -3.09 12.76 -0.06
N ALA A 210 -2.76 11.87 0.88
CA ALA A 210 -2.56 10.47 0.57
C ALA A 210 -3.05 9.58 1.73
N VAL A 211 -3.41 8.35 1.39
CA VAL A 211 -3.64 7.25 2.32
C VAL A 211 -2.83 6.04 1.88
N GLY A 212 -2.62 5.09 2.77
CA GLY A 212 -1.96 3.85 2.39
C GLY A 212 -2.03 2.82 3.51
N CYS A 213 -1.96 1.54 3.16
CA CYS A 213 -1.85 0.46 4.14
C CYS A 213 -0.39 0.17 4.48
N THR A 214 -0.18 -0.41 5.64
CA THR A 214 1.17 -0.73 6.12
C THR A 214 1.49 -2.22 6.12
N TYR A 215 0.50 -3.08 5.89
CA TYR A 215 0.66 -4.54 5.95
C TYR A 215 1.24 -5.16 4.66
N LYS A 216 1.37 -4.40 3.56
CA LYS A 216 1.96 -4.86 2.30
C LYS A 216 3.49 -4.63 2.31
N TYR A 217 4.01 -3.79 1.43
CA TYR A 217 5.45 -3.54 1.30
C TYR A 217 6.12 -2.92 2.53
N LEU A 218 5.33 -2.28 3.43
CA LEU A 218 5.84 -1.77 4.71
C LEU A 218 5.93 -2.85 5.81
N ASN A 219 5.48 -4.08 5.54
CA ASN A 219 5.65 -5.27 6.37
C ASN A 219 5.08 -5.17 7.81
N GLY A 220 4.11 -4.31 8.04
CA GLY A 220 3.53 -4.04 9.37
C GLY A 220 2.71 -5.18 9.96
N GLY A 221 2.46 -6.26 9.19
CA GLY A 221 1.71 -7.43 9.60
C GLY A 221 0.20 -7.34 9.33
N PRO A 222 -0.53 -8.46 9.48
CA PRO A 222 -1.95 -8.54 9.16
C PRO A 222 -2.77 -7.60 10.03
N GLY A 223 -3.60 -6.75 9.40
CA GLY A 223 -4.42 -5.77 10.10
C GLY A 223 -3.65 -4.58 10.69
N ALA A 224 -2.38 -4.39 10.34
CA ALA A 224 -1.61 -3.22 10.76
C ALA A 224 -2.32 -1.91 10.37
N PRO A 225 -2.25 -0.87 11.23
CA PRO A 225 -2.93 0.40 10.98
C PRO A 225 -2.43 1.05 9.69
N ALA A 226 -3.33 1.76 9.02
CA ALA A 226 -3.05 2.55 7.83
C ALA A 226 -2.40 3.90 8.19
N PHE A 227 -2.19 4.76 7.20
CA PHE A 227 -1.71 6.12 7.43
C PHE A 227 -2.47 7.14 6.58
N ILE A 228 -2.45 8.39 7.04
CA ILE A 228 -2.92 9.57 6.32
C ILE A 228 -1.76 10.54 6.16
N TYR A 229 -1.58 11.08 4.97
CA TYR A 229 -0.80 12.27 4.69
C TYR A 229 -1.74 13.44 4.38
N VAL A 230 -1.47 14.60 4.97
CA VAL A 230 -2.10 15.87 4.64
C VAL A 230 -1.01 16.92 4.40
N ALA A 231 -0.97 17.49 3.22
CA ALA A 231 -0.02 18.55 2.90
C ALA A 231 -0.08 19.67 3.94
N ARG A 232 1.08 20.17 4.36
CA ARG A 232 1.18 21.19 5.43
C ARG A 232 0.31 22.41 5.17
N ALA A 233 0.20 22.83 3.91
CA ALA A 233 -0.62 23.97 3.51
C ALA A 233 -2.12 23.78 3.80
N HIS A 234 -2.58 22.56 3.91
CA HIS A 234 -3.98 22.24 4.14
C HIS A 234 -4.34 22.03 5.63
N GLN A 235 -3.38 21.68 6.48
CA GLN A 235 -3.64 21.24 7.86
C GLN A 235 -4.45 22.25 8.67
N GLN A 236 -4.25 23.55 8.47
CA GLN A 236 -5.00 24.60 9.18
C GLN A 236 -6.47 24.68 8.77
N TYR A 237 -6.82 24.27 7.53
CA TYR A 237 -8.20 24.34 6.99
C TYR A 237 -8.88 22.97 6.95
N TYR A 238 -8.10 21.91 7.11
CA TYR A 238 -8.57 20.54 7.07
C TYR A 238 -9.43 20.23 8.30
N ARG A 239 -10.61 19.65 8.08
CA ARG A 239 -11.51 19.24 9.19
C ARG A 239 -12.23 17.95 8.80
N GLN A 240 -11.77 16.84 9.34
CA GLN A 240 -12.39 15.54 9.15
C GLN A 240 -13.57 15.32 10.13
N PRO A 241 -14.58 14.48 9.78
CA PRO A 241 -15.82 14.41 10.56
C PRO A 241 -15.78 13.45 11.75
N LEU A 242 -14.85 12.50 11.83
CA LEU A 242 -14.73 11.52 12.91
C LEU A 242 -13.98 12.13 14.10
N SER A 243 -14.53 13.20 14.67
CA SER A 243 -13.98 13.87 15.83
C SER A 243 -13.85 12.90 17.01
N GLY A 244 -12.69 12.88 17.64
CA GLY A 244 -12.45 12.00 18.77
C GLY A 244 -11.41 12.55 19.72
N TRP A 245 -11.38 12.02 20.94
CA TRP A 245 -10.60 12.57 22.03
C TRP A 245 -9.07 12.61 21.74
N MET A 246 -8.55 11.65 20.99
CA MET A 246 -7.11 11.60 20.62
C MET A 246 -6.72 12.65 19.57
N GLY A 247 -7.69 13.16 18.79
CA GLY A 247 -7.51 14.26 17.85
C GLY A 247 -7.86 15.63 18.43
N HIS A 248 -8.17 15.71 19.73
CA HIS A 248 -8.45 16.96 20.42
C HIS A 248 -7.15 17.69 20.77
N ALA A 249 -7.17 19.03 20.75
CA ALA A 249 -6.02 19.88 21.11
C ALA A 249 -5.53 19.62 22.55
N SER A 250 -6.43 19.21 23.45
CA SER A 250 -6.13 18.87 24.84
C SER A 250 -6.82 17.56 25.23
N PRO A 251 -6.35 16.39 24.77
CA PRO A 251 -7.07 15.13 24.86
C PRO A 251 -7.38 14.66 26.28
N PHE A 252 -6.53 15.01 27.26
CA PHE A 252 -6.70 14.60 28.66
C PHE A 252 -7.44 15.66 29.53
N ALA A 253 -7.87 16.78 28.95
CA ALA A 253 -8.69 17.76 29.65
C ALA A 253 -10.17 17.33 29.76
N PHE A 254 -10.61 16.39 28.92
CA PHE A 254 -11.97 15.84 28.88
C PHE A 254 -13.06 16.90 28.85
N LEU A 255 -12.82 17.99 28.12
CA LEU A 255 -13.73 19.11 28.00
C LEU A 255 -14.97 18.77 27.16
N PRO A 256 -16.16 19.32 27.51
CA PRO A 256 -17.34 19.16 26.67
C PRO A 256 -17.25 20.11 25.47
N GLY A 257 -16.89 19.63 24.36
CA GLY A 257 -16.69 20.39 23.11
C GLY A 257 -15.42 19.96 22.44
N TYR A 258 -15.51 19.75 21.13
CA TYR A 258 -14.38 19.30 20.37
C TYR A 258 -13.62 20.49 19.78
N GLU A 259 -12.36 20.59 20.13
CA GLU A 259 -11.39 21.49 19.53
C GLU A 259 -10.32 20.63 18.85
N PRO A 260 -10.19 20.64 17.51
CA PRO A 260 -9.22 19.79 16.83
C PRO A 260 -7.79 20.22 17.17
N ASP A 261 -6.88 19.23 17.26
CA ASP A 261 -5.44 19.47 17.34
C ASP A 261 -4.98 20.28 16.11
N GLU A 262 -3.94 21.06 16.27
CA GLU A 262 -3.25 21.72 15.17
C GLU A 262 -2.37 20.70 14.42
N GLY A 263 -2.51 20.64 13.11
CA GLY A 263 -1.68 19.74 12.29
C GLY A 263 -2.28 18.36 12.06
N ILE A 264 -1.39 17.38 11.84
CA ILE A 264 -1.81 16.05 11.35
C ILE A 264 -2.56 15.21 12.39
N ARG A 265 -2.34 15.46 13.68
CA ARG A 265 -2.94 14.69 14.79
C ARG A 265 -4.45 14.81 14.86
N GLN A 266 -5.04 15.87 14.30
CA GLN A 266 -6.50 16.00 14.19
C GLN A 266 -7.17 14.84 13.44
N ASN A 267 -6.38 14.01 12.74
CA ASN A 267 -6.88 12.79 12.10
C ASN A 267 -7.05 11.60 13.06
N LEU A 268 -6.53 11.68 14.28
CA LEU A 268 -6.78 10.67 15.30
C LEU A 268 -8.22 10.79 15.79
N SER A 269 -8.87 9.67 16.08
CA SER A 269 -10.24 9.62 16.61
C SER A 269 -10.24 9.00 18.02
N GLY A 270 -10.35 7.69 18.12
CA GLY A 270 -10.26 6.96 19.38
C GLY A 270 -8.83 6.58 19.76
N THR A 271 -8.72 5.76 20.80
CA THR A 271 -7.46 5.17 21.24
C THR A 271 -6.84 4.36 20.10
N PRO A 272 -5.58 4.62 19.72
CA PRO A 272 -4.92 3.89 18.65
C PRO A 272 -4.62 2.42 19.07
N GLY A 273 -4.55 1.54 18.08
CA GLY A 273 -4.19 0.13 18.28
C GLY A 273 -2.70 -0.04 18.56
N ILE A 274 -2.29 0.12 19.82
CA ILE A 274 -0.89 0.20 20.26
C ILE A 274 -0.07 -1.02 19.85
N ILE A 275 -0.59 -2.24 20.03
CA ILE A 275 0.15 -3.47 19.71
C ILE A 275 0.52 -3.50 18.22
N GLY A 276 -0.48 -3.33 17.33
CA GLY A 276 -0.26 -3.35 15.88
C GLY A 276 0.67 -2.21 15.42
N MET A 277 0.53 -1.04 16.02
CA MET A 277 1.36 0.12 15.70
C MET A 277 2.81 -0.04 16.18
N SER A 278 3.03 -0.62 17.35
CA SER A 278 4.37 -0.94 17.86
C SER A 278 5.07 -2.01 17.01
N VAL A 279 4.30 -3.00 16.54
CA VAL A 279 4.80 -4.02 15.61
C VAL A 279 5.20 -3.38 14.27
N LEU A 280 4.37 -2.50 13.75
CA LEU A 280 4.68 -1.72 12.54
C LEU A 280 5.92 -0.85 12.74
N ASP A 281 6.04 -0.15 13.87
CA ASP A 281 7.20 0.68 14.18
C ASP A 281 8.51 -0.11 14.07
N ALA A 282 8.54 -1.31 14.66
CA ALA A 282 9.69 -2.19 14.56
C ALA A 282 9.87 -2.79 13.16
N ALA A 283 8.78 -3.08 12.43
CA ALA A 283 8.85 -3.58 11.06
C ALA A 283 9.52 -2.58 10.11
N LEU A 284 9.29 -1.29 10.30
CA LEU A 284 9.89 -0.24 9.47
C LEU A 284 11.43 -0.19 9.55
N SER A 285 12.05 -0.81 10.58
CA SER A 285 13.52 -0.90 10.68
C SER A 285 14.17 -1.68 9.52
N VAL A 286 13.40 -2.46 8.75
CA VAL A 286 13.95 -3.12 7.54
C VAL A 286 14.41 -2.11 6.48
N PHE A 287 13.90 -0.86 6.54
CA PHE A 287 14.27 0.23 5.66
C PHE A 287 15.46 1.06 6.15
N ASP A 288 15.94 0.80 7.38
CA ASP A 288 17.12 1.49 7.89
C ASP A 288 18.33 1.24 6.97
N ASP A 289 19.12 2.27 6.72
CA ASP A 289 20.32 2.24 5.86
C ASP A 289 20.03 1.86 4.38
N VAL A 290 18.77 1.98 3.93
CA VAL A 290 18.37 1.71 2.54
C VAL A 290 17.58 2.88 1.98
N SER A 291 17.98 3.37 0.81
CA SER A 291 17.20 4.38 0.10
C SER A 291 16.08 3.74 -0.73
N MET A 292 14.95 4.44 -0.86
CA MET A 292 13.87 4.00 -1.76
C MET A 292 14.34 3.86 -3.21
N LYS A 293 15.38 4.60 -3.61
CA LYS A 293 16.00 4.46 -4.92
C LYS A 293 16.70 3.11 -5.12
N GLN A 294 17.40 2.60 -4.11
CA GLN A 294 18.00 1.26 -4.17
C GLN A 294 16.92 0.17 -4.24
N ILE A 295 15.84 0.32 -3.45
CA ILE A 295 14.68 -0.58 -3.49
C ILE A 295 14.06 -0.60 -4.89
N GLU A 296 13.77 0.56 -5.47
CA GLU A 296 13.21 0.67 -6.82
C GLU A 296 14.15 0.07 -7.87
N THR A 297 15.44 0.33 -7.79
CA THR A 297 16.44 -0.19 -8.73
C THR A 297 16.46 -1.72 -8.70
N LYS A 298 16.51 -2.33 -7.52
CA LYS A 298 16.46 -3.78 -7.39
C LYS A 298 15.11 -4.36 -7.81
N SER A 299 13.99 -3.72 -7.48
CA SER A 299 12.66 -4.16 -7.94
C SER A 299 12.59 -4.25 -9.47
N ARG A 300 13.04 -3.22 -10.18
CA ARG A 300 13.10 -3.21 -11.65
C ARG A 300 14.02 -4.30 -12.19
N ALA A 301 15.17 -4.51 -11.55
CA ALA A 301 16.10 -5.58 -11.93
C ALA A 301 15.50 -6.98 -11.75
N LEU A 302 14.81 -7.24 -10.64
CA LEU A 302 14.10 -8.50 -10.38
C LEU A 302 13.01 -8.75 -11.43
N MET A 303 12.19 -7.75 -11.74
CA MET A 303 11.13 -7.88 -12.75
C MET A 303 11.68 -8.16 -14.14
N ARG A 304 12.72 -7.44 -14.56
CA ARG A 304 13.41 -7.71 -15.85
C ARG A 304 13.97 -9.11 -15.90
N TYR A 305 14.63 -9.53 -14.84
CA TYR A 305 15.21 -10.86 -14.75
C TYR A 305 14.12 -11.95 -14.81
N PHE A 306 13.01 -11.78 -14.11
CA PHE A 306 11.88 -12.71 -14.15
C PHE A 306 11.32 -12.85 -15.56
N LEU A 307 11.12 -11.74 -16.29
CA LEU A 307 10.67 -11.78 -17.68
C LEU A 307 11.67 -12.50 -18.61
N GLN A 308 12.97 -12.29 -18.44
CA GLN A 308 14.00 -13.02 -19.18
C GLN A 308 13.98 -14.53 -18.89
N CYS A 309 13.77 -14.91 -17.64
CA CYS A 309 13.62 -16.32 -17.27
C CYS A 309 12.37 -16.95 -17.91
N LEU A 310 11.24 -16.24 -17.94
CA LEU A 310 10.02 -16.70 -18.63
C LEU A 310 10.24 -16.89 -20.13
N GLU A 311 10.90 -15.94 -20.79
CA GLU A 311 11.25 -16.04 -22.21
C GLU A 311 12.14 -17.25 -22.48
N THR A 312 13.20 -17.42 -21.67
CA THR A 312 14.12 -18.54 -21.77
C THR A 312 13.43 -19.91 -21.55
N ALA A 313 12.42 -19.94 -20.70
CA ALA A 313 11.62 -21.13 -20.41
C ALA A 313 10.49 -21.38 -21.45
N GLY A 314 10.32 -20.51 -22.45
CA GLY A 314 9.27 -20.63 -23.47
C GLY A 314 7.86 -20.34 -22.94
N LEU A 315 7.74 -19.58 -21.85
CA LEU A 315 6.45 -19.26 -21.23
C LEU A 315 5.84 -17.94 -21.70
N SER A 316 6.56 -17.11 -22.44
CA SER A 316 6.10 -15.78 -22.89
C SER A 316 4.91 -15.86 -23.85
N ASP A 317 4.79 -16.94 -24.62
CA ASP A 317 3.66 -17.17 -25.53
C ASP A 317 2.42 -17.77 -24.83
N VAL A 318 2.62 -18.31 -23.61
CA VAL A 318 1.55 -18.95 -22.82
C VAL A 318 0.95 -18.00 -21.81
N LEU A 319 1.80 -17.19 -21.16
CA LEU A 319 1.42 -16.21 -20.16
C LEU A 319 1.47 -14.81 -20.78
N THR A 320 0.31 -14.27 -21.13
CA THR A 320 0.25 -12.93 -21.72
C THR A 320 0.54 -11.85 -20.65
N LEU A 321 1.62 -11.10 -20.82
CA LEU A 321 1.95 -9.98 -19.92
C LEU A 321 0.88 -8.87 -20.07
N VAL A 322 0.22 -8.53 -18.96
CA VAL A 322 -0.79 -7.46 -18.87
C VAL A 322 -0.19 -6.17 -18.34
N SER A 323 0.84 -6.29 -17.49
CA SER A 323 1.51 -5.13 -16.93
C SER A 323 2.12 -4.24 -18.02
N PRO A 324 2.05 -2.91 -17.85
CA PRO A 324 2.58 -1.96 -18.85
C PRO A 324 4.12 -2.01 -18.93
N HIS A 325 4.67 -1.16 -19.79
CA HIS A 325 6.12 -0.94 -19.87
C HIS A 325 6.71 -0.57 -18.50
N GLU A 326 7.98 -0.90 -18.28
CA GLU A 326 8.63 -0.77 -16.97
C GLU A 326 8.62 0.66 -16.39
N ASP A 327 8.58 1.70 -17.22
CA ASP A 327 8.52 3.09 -16.76
C ASP A 327 7.18 3.46 -16.13
N CYS A 328 6.11 2.80 -16.57
CA CYS A 328 4.73 3.00 -16.10
C CYS A 328 4.27 1.83 -15.22
N ARG A 329 5.17 1.19 -14.49
CA ARG A 329 4.86 0.00 -13.70
C ARG A 329 5.36 0.13 -12.27
N GLY A 330 4.53 -0.35 -11.32
CA GLY A 330 4.91 -0.53 -9.92
C GLY A 330 5.78 -1.78 -9.72
N SER A 331 5.81 -2.30 -8.51
CA SER A 331 6.67 -3.43 -8.10
C SER A 331 5.97 -4.79 -8.24
N GLN A 332 5.21 -4.98 -9.31
CA GLN A 332 4.48 -6.23 -9.58
C GLN A 332 4.35 -6.49 -11.09
N LEU A 333 4.17 -7.76 -11.45
CA LEU A 333 3.83 -8.22 -12.79
C LEU A 333 2.50 -8.96 -12.76
N ALA A 334 1.70 -8.76 -13.79
CA ALA A 334 0.41 -9.39 -14.00
C ALA A 334 0.41 -10.12 -15.34
N PHE A 335 0.00 -11.38 -15.31
CA PHE A 335 -0.06 -12.24 -16.49
C PHE A 335 -1.48 -12.77 -16.67
N ARG A 336 -1.98 -12.78 -17.90
CA ARG A 336 -3.28 -13.36 -18.23
C ARG A 336 -3.11 -14.76 -18.73
N HIS A 337 -3.95 -15.67 -18.21
CA HIS A 337 -4.10 -17.04 -18.69
C HIS A 337 -5.50 -17.56 -18.33
N PRO A 338 -6.20 -18.33 -19.18
CA PRO A 338 -7.53 -18.86 -18.85
C PRO A 338 -7.61 -19.67 -17.56
N HIS A 339 -6.50 -20.32 -17.18
CA HIS A 339 -6.37 -21.13 -15.97
C HIS A 339 -5.49 -20.49 -14.90
N SER A 340 -5.38 -19.16 -14.85
CA SER A 340 -4.51 -18.43 -13.89
C SER A 340 -4.73 -18.86 -12.45
N TYR A 341 -5.99 -19.10 -12.04
CA TYR A 341 -6.30 -19.57 -10.69
C TYR A 341 -5.65 -20.94 -10.41
N ALA A 342 -5.90 -21.92 -11.27
CA ALA A 342 -5.38 -23.28 -11.11
C ALA A 342 -3.84 -23.33 -11.19
N ILE A 343 -3.24 -22.52 -12.06
CA ILE A 343 -1.77 -22.37 -12.14
C ILE A 343 -1.24 -21.79 -10.83
N CYS A 344 -1.88 -20.76 -10.28
CA CYS A 344 -1.51 -20.16 -9.00
C CYS A 344 -1.58 -21.20 -7.87
N GLN A 345 -2.67 -21.99 -7.78
CA GLN A 345 -2.82 -23.03 -6.76
C GLN A 345 -1.75 -24.14 -6.90
N ALA A 346 -1.49 -24.61 -8.11
CA ALA A 346 -0.43 -25.59 -8.36
C ALA A 346 0.97 -25.04 -8.00
N TRP A 347 1.19 -23.74 -8.21
CA TRP A 347 2.44 -23.08 -7.86
C TRP A 347 2.62 -22.94 -6.34
N ILE A 348 1.54 -22.59 -5.63
CA ILE A 348 1.51 -22.56 -4.16
C ILE A 348 1.79 -23.95 -3.57
N ASP A 349 1.22 -25.01 -4.13
CA ASP A 349 1.46 -26.40 -3.70
C ASP A 349 2.97 -26.77 -3.79
N GLU A 350 3.66 -26.29 -4.82
CA GLU A 350 5.12 -26.43 -4.97
C GLU A 350 5.94 -25.46 -4.11
N GLY A 351 5.28 -24.62 -3.31
CA GLY A 351 5.94 -23.69 -2.39
C GLY A 351 6.29 -22.32 -2.96
N ILE A 352 5.82 -21.98 -4.14
CA ILE A 352 5.96 -20.66 -4.73
C ILE A 352 4.66 -19.89 -4.52
N ILE A 353 4.68 -18.91 -3.63
CA ILE A 353 3.47 -18.19 -3.21
C ILE A 353 3.35 -16.92 -4.03
N ALA A 354 2.39 -16.89 -4.94
CA ALA A 354 1.92 -15.74 -5.70
C ALA A 354 0.41 -15.59 -5.50
N ASP A 355 -0.26 -14.66 -6.17
CA ASP A 355 -1.70 -14.52 -6.03
C ASP A 355 -2.46 -14.50 -7.36
N PHE A 356 -3.77 -14.66 -7.25
CA PHE A 356 -4.71 -14.62 -8.35
C PHE A 356 -5.64 -13.41 -8.22
N ARG A 357 -5.89 -12.73 -9.33
CA ARG A 357 -6.92 -11.69 -9.42
C ARG A 357 -7.92 -12.03 -10.51
N ALA A 358 -9.18 -12.13 -10.11
CA ALA A 358 -10.26 -12.44 -11.04
C ALA A 358 -10.33 -11.42 -12.19
N PRO A 359 -10.74 -11.84 -13.40
CA PRO A 359 -11.20 -13.20 -13.74
C PRO A 359 -10.04 -14.17 -14.09
N ASP A 360 -8.87 -13.68 -14.53
CA ASP A 360 -7.88 -14.47 -15.27
C ASP A 360 -6.42 -14.01 -15.07
N ILE A 361 -6.12 -13.29 -13.99
CA ILE A 361 -4.79 -12.72 -13.75
C ILE A 361 -4.01 -13.53 -12.70
N LEU A 362 -2.84 -14.03 -13.09
CA LEU A 362 -1.77 -14.46 -12.20
C LEU A 362 -0.90 -13.25 -11.90
N ARG A 363 -0.76 -12.89 -10.61
CA ARG A 363 -0.01 -11.71 -10.20
C ARG A 363 1.21 -12.10 -9.35
N VAL A 364 2.34 -11.44 -9.60
CA VAL A 364 3.62 -11.67 -8.94
C VAL A 364 4.13 -10.34 -8.39
N GLY A 365 4.39 -10.27 -7.10
CA GLY A 365 4.93 -9.10 -6.41
C GLY A 365 6.44 -9.23 -6.16
N PHE A 366 7.15 -8.14 -6.36
CA PHE A 366 8.61 -8.09 -6.20
C PHE A 366 9.00 -7.19 -5.04
N ALA A 367 9.32 -7.78 -3.90
CA ALA A 367 9.76 -7.06 -2.71
C ALA A 367 11.29 -7.21 -2.53
N PRO A 368 12.08 -6.18 -2.87
CA PRO A 368 13.53 -6.25 -3.00
C PRO A 368 14.29 -6.59 -1.72
N LEU A 369 13.72 -6.25 -0.56
CA LEU A 369 14.41 -6.44 0.72
C LEU A 369 14.63 -7.92 1.09
N TYR A 370 13.83 -8.84 0.53
CA TYR A 370 13.99 -10.27 0.87
C TYR A 370 14.11 -11.19 -0.35
N LEU A 371 13.68 -10.78 -1.55
CA LEU A 371 13.79 -11.59 -2.76
C LEU A 371 15.21 -11.60 -3.31
N ARG A 372 15.61 -12.76 -3.80
CA ARG A 372 16.87 -13.01 -4.52
C ARG A 372 16.57 -13.36 -5.97
N PHE A 373 17.55 -13.21 -6.85
CA PHE A 373 17.46 -13.65 -8.24
C PHE A 373 17.36 -15.18 -8.34
N THR A 374 18.05 -15.92 -7.47
CA THR A 374 17.90 -17.38 -7.36
C THR A 374 16.47 -17.81 -7.02
N ASP A 375 15.73 -17.06 -6.21
CA ASP A 375 14.32 -17.34 -5.89
C ASP A 375 13.47 -17.29 -7.18
N LEU A 376 13.81 -16.41 -8.13
CA LEU A 376 13.11 -16.28 -9.41
C LEU A 376 13.47 -17.42 -10.39
N ASP A 377 14.72 -17.93 -10.37
CA ASP A 377 15.09 -19.12 -11.13
C ASP A 377 14.25 -20.33 -10.69
N ASP A 378 14.12 -20.53 -9.37
CA ASP A 378 13.35 -21.63 -8.81
C ASP A 378 11.85 -21.48 -9.13
N ALA A 379 11.32 -20.26 -9.02
CA ALA A 379 9.94 -19.95 -9.34
C ALA A 379 9.60 -20.24 -10.81
N VAL A 380 10.41 -19.74 -11.74
CA VAL A 380 10.15 -19.95 -13.18
C VAL A 380 10.33 -21.41 -13.58
N ARG A 381 11.30 -22.13 -12.99
CA ARG A 381 11.48 -23.57 -13.25
C ARG A 381 10.24 -24.37 -12.83
N SER A 382 9.69 -24.11 -11.65
CA SER A 382 8.46 -24.73 -11.16
C SER A 382 7.27 -24.38 -12.07
N LEU A 383 7.12 -23.09 -12.42
CA LEU A 383 6.03 -22.62 -13.28
C LEU A 383 6.09 -23.30 -14.67
N ALA A 384 7.27 -23.43 -15.25
CA ALA A 384 7.46 -24.11 -16.53
C ALA A 384 7.05 -25.60 -16.47
N ALA A 385 7.39 -26.30 -15.40
CA ALA A 385 6.97 -27.70 -15.21
C ALA A 385 5.43 -27.80 -15.08
N ILE A 386 4.80 -26.92 -14.27
CA ILE A 386 3.35 -26.87 -14.09
C ILE A 386 2.63 -26.66 -15.42
N VAL A 387 3.08 -25.70 -16.23
CA VAL A 387 2.44 -25.33 -17.50
C VAL A 387 2.67 -26.42 -18.55
N ASN A 388 3.92 -26.87 -18.74
CA ASN A 388 4.26 -27.86 -19.78
C ASN A 388 3.66 -29.25 -19.52
N GLU A 389 3.58 -29.66 -18.27
CA GLU A 389 2.98 -30.93 -17.86
C GLU A 389 1.47 -30.80 -17.56
N LYS A 390 0.91 -29.60 -17.71
CA LYS A 390 -0.50 -29.29 -17.44
C LYS A 390 -0.96 -29.71 -16.04
N ARG A 391 -0.08 -29.61 -15.05
CA ARG A 391 -0.39 -30.01 -13.67
C ARG A 391 -1.57 -29.26 -13.10
N TYR A 392 -1.80 -28.02 -13.54
CA TYR A 392 -2.94 -27.16 -13.15
C TYR A 392 -4.31 -27.73 -13.56
N GLU A 393 -4.39 -28.73 -14.49
CA GLU A 393 -5.63 -29.39 -14.86
C GLU A 393 -6.16 -30.36 -13.79
N ARG A 394 -5.35 -30.67 -12.76
CA ARG A 394 -5.77 -31.55 -11.67
C ARG A 394 -6.96 -30.96 -10.91
N PRO A 395 -7.95 -31.79 -10.52
CA PRO A 395 -9.19 -31.32 -9.87
C PRO A 395 -8.96 -30.50 -8.60
N GLU A 396 -7.96 -30.84 -7.80
CA GLU A 396 -7.64 -30.16 -6.53
C GLU A 396 -7.28 -28.67 -6.72
N PHE A 397 -6.68 -28.29 -7.86
CA PHE A 397 -6.30 -26.90 -8.15
C PHE A 397 -7.44 -26.05 -8.73
N ASN A 398 -8.57 -26.68 -9.07
CA ASN A 398 -9.72 -26.01 -9.68
C ASN A 398 -10.85 -25.71 -8.67
N GLN A 399 -10.67 -26.06 -7.40
CA GLN A 399 -11.59 -25.73 -6.34
C GLN A 399 -11.29 -24.31 -5.79
N LYS A 400 -12.21 -23.36 -5.96
CA LYS A 400 -12.00 -21.99 -5.52
C LYS A 400 -12.09 -21.86 -4.00
N ASN A 401 -11.02 -21.35 -3.39
CA ASN A 401 -10.97 -20.90 -2.00
C ASN A 401 -11.45 -19.43 -1.91
N MET A 402 -11.70 -18.94 -0.68
CA MET A 402 -12.06 -17.54 -0.44
C MET A 402 -10.91 -16.58 -0.73
N VAL A 403 -9.68 -17.03 -0.49
CA VAL A 403 -8.42 -16.33 -0.82
C VAL A 403 -7.49 -17.26 -1.56
N THR A 404 -6.53 -16.71 -2.30
CA THR A 404 -5.53 -17.49 -3.04
C THR A 404 -4.58 -18.23 -2.12
#